data_e1ca3431c44a1ef17291511ad4db4166
#
_entry.id   e1ca3431c44a1ef17291511ad4db4166
#
_cell.length_a   1.000
_cell.length_b   1.000
_cell.length_c   1.000
_cell.angle_alpha   90.00
_cell.angle_beta   90.00
_cell.angle_gamma   90.00
#
_symmetry.space_group_name_H-M   'P 1'
#
loop_
_entity.id
_entity.type
_entity.pdbx_description
1 polymer ?
#
loop_
_entity_poly.entity_id
_entity_poly.type
_entity_poly.pdbx_seq_one_letter_code
_entity_poly.pdbx_strand_id
1 'polypeptide(L)'
;MTISVAVSGASGYAGGEVLRLLAGHPGVTIGAITAHSNAGSRLGELQPHLHGLASRILEDTTVDNLSGHDVVFLALPHGASAEIAAQLPAGTVVIDAGADHRLEDPAAWEKFYGSAHAGTWPYGLPELPGQREALKGANRIAVPGCYPTSALLALAPGFAAGLLQPDDVVIVSASGTSGAGKAAKVNLIGSEVMGSMSPYGVGGGHRHTPEIEQGLSNAAGEQVTVSFTPTLAPMSRGILTTATAKVKAGTTGEQLRQAWIDAYDDEPFVHVLPEGQWPATKSVQGSNHAAMQLAFDSHTGRVIVTCAIDNLTKGTAGGAVQSMNIALGLAETAGLDLQGVAP
;
A
#
# COMPACT_ATOMS: atom_id res chain seq x y z
N MET A 1 24.46 14.59 3.96
CA MET A 1 23.84 14.46 5.32
C MET A 1 23.05 13.18 5.32
N THR A 2 23.08 12.43 6.41
CA THR A 2 22.30 11.20 6.56
C THR A 2 20.98 11.54 7.24
N ILE A 3 19.87 11.08 6.71
CA ILE A 3 18.52 11.37 7.22
C ILE A 3 18.26 10.48 8.43
N SER A 4 17.89 11.07 9.55
CA SER A 4 17.51 10.37 10.78
C SER A 4 16.04 9.95 10.73
N VAL A 5 15.76 8.67 10.93
CA VAL A 5 14.40 8.11 10.79
C VAL A 5 13.97 7.39 12.05
N ALA A 6 12.79 7.71 12.59
CA ALA A 6 12.12 6.93 13.62
C ALA A 6 11.03 6.04 13.02
N VAL A 7 10.82 4.86 13.63
CA VAL A 7 9.76 3.92 13.23
C VAL A 7 8.91 3.55 14.42
N SER A 8 7.65 3.97 14.42
CA SER A 8 6.65 3.61 15.41
C SER A 8 5.86 2.39 14.94
N GLY A 9 5.54 1.48 15.88
CA GLY A 9 4.92 0.20 15.57
C GLY A 9 5.91 -0.85 15.04
N ALA A 10 7.19 -0.73 15.39
CA ALA A 10 8.30 -1.57 14.93
C ALA A 10 8.14 -3.07 15.25
N SER A 11 7.30 -3.44 16.22
CA SER A 11 7.01 -4.83 16.58
C SER A 11 6.02 -5.52 15.63
N GLY A 12 5.25 -4.75 14.85
CA GLY A 12 4.27 -5.24 13.87
C GLY A 12 4.89 -5.66 12.53
N TYR A 13 4.08 -6.25 11.64
CA TYR A 13 4.56 -6.64 10.31
C TYR A 13 4.94 -5.44 9.44
N ALA A 14 4.10 -4.39 9.41
CA ALA A 14 4.39 -3.19 8.62
C ALA A 14 5.64 -2.46 9.12
N GLY A 15 5.76 -2.21 10.43
CA GLY A 15 6.94 -1.58 11.01
C GLY A 15 8.21 -2.41 10.84
N GLY A 16 8.12 -3.74 10.99
CA GLY A 16 9.24 -4.65 10.72
C GLY A 16 9.70 -4.61 9.26
N GLU A 17 8.77 -4.49 8.32
CA GLU A 17 9.08 -4.38 6.90
C GLU A 17 9.68 -3.00 6.55
N VAL A 18 9.19 -1.91 7.14
CA VAL A 18 9.83 -0.58 7.04
C VAL A 18 11.27 -0.66 7.52
N LEU A 19 11.53 -1.27 8.69
CA LEU A 19 12.88 -1.44 9.20
C LEU A 19 13.77 -2.28 8.27
N ARG A 20 13.24 -3.33 7.65
CA ARG A 20 13.97 -4.17 6.70
C ARG A 20 14.47 -3.36 5.51
N LEU A 21 13.63 -2.50 4.95
CA LEU A 21 13.97 -1.65 3.81
C LEU A 21 14.94 -0.54 4.21
N LEU A 22 14.67 0.13 5.33
CA LEU A 22 15.53 1.22 5.82
C LEU A 22 16.92 0.74 6.24
N ALA A 23 17.08 -0.50 6.71
CA ALA A 23 18.37 -1.07 7.05
C ALA A 23 19.32 -1.20 5.84
N GLY A 24 18.78 -1.30 4.62
CA GLY A 24 19.53 -1.28 3.37
C GLY A 24 19.59 0.07 2.66
N HIS A 25 18.95 1.10 3.21
CA HIS A 25 18.84 2.39 2.53
C HIS A 25 20.12 3.23 2.67
N PRO A 26 20.75 3.67 1.56
CA PRO A 26 22.09 4.30 1.61
C PRO A 26 22.10 5.69 2.25
N GLY A 27 20.96 6.40 2.28
CA GLY A 27 20.84 7.78 2.79
C GLY A 27 20.23 7.91 4.18
N VAL A 28 19.94 6.79 4.87
CA VAL A 28 19.15 6.79 6.12
C VAL A 28 19.93 6.20 7.28
N THR A 29 19.75 6.80 8.47
CA THR A 29 20.13 6.20 9.76
C THR A 29 18.87 5.96 10.59
N ILE A 30 18.68 4.72 11.04
CA ILE A 30 17.55 4.35 11.91
C ILE A 30 17.82 4.86 13.32
N GLY A 31 17.07 5.84 13.75
CA GLY A 31 17.02 6.40 15.10
C GLY A 31 16.11 5.60 16.02
N ALA A 32 15.12 6.21 16.66
CA ALA A 32 14.21 5.53 17.58
C ALA A 32 13.37 4.47 16.86
N ILE A 33 13.18 3.33 17.54
CA ILE A 33 12.25 2.28 17.14
C ILE A 33 11.29 2.05 18.30
N THR A 34 9.99 2.28 18.08
CA THR A 34 9.04 2.28 19.18
C THR A 34 7.94 1.23 19.03
N ALA A 35 7.41 0.82 20.16
CA ALA A 35 6.24 -0.04 20.24
C ALA A 35 5.40 0.35 21.47
N HIS A 36 4.14 -0.09 21.52
CA HIS A 36 3.28 0.14 22.68
C HIS A 36 3.42 -1.02 23.69
N SER A 37 2.75 -2.12 23.47
CA SER A 37 2.74 -3.28 24.38
C SER A 37 4.06 -4.05 24.45
N ASN A 38 4.94 -3.85 23.48
CA ASN A 38 6.24 -4.53 23.40
C ASN A 38 7.43 -3.61 23.71
N ALA A 39 7.19 -2.43 24.29
CA ALA A 39 8.27 -1.57 24.78
C ALA A 39 9.12 -2.31 25.81
N GLY A 40 10.44 -2.08 25.82
CA GLY A 40 11.41 -2.78 26.64
C GLY A 40 11.90 -4.12 26.08
N SER A 41 11.21 -4.72 25.09
CA SER A 41 11.67 -5.96 24.43
C SER A 41 12.79 -5.68 23.43
N ARG A 42 13.62 -6.71 23.17
CA ARG A 42 14.59 -6.65 22.07
C ARG A 42 13.89 -6.84 20.72
N LEU A 43 14.26 -6.05 19.73
CA LEU A 43 13.70 -6.18 18.39
C LEU A 43 13.85 -7.59 17.82
N GLY A 44 14.99 -8.25 18.03
CA GLY A 44 15.26 -9.60 17.53
C GLY A 44 14.34 -10.68 18.07
N GLU A 45 13.69 -10.47 19.23
CA GLU A 45 12.68 -11.40 19.77
C GLU A 45 11.37 -11.34 18.96
N LEU A 46 11.08 -10.20 18.33
CA LEU A 46 9.85 -9.95 17.60
C LEU A 46 10.04 -9.96 16.09
N GLN A 47 11.23 -9.58 15.62
CA GLN A 47 11.64 -9.50 14.21
C GLN A 47 12.97 -10.26 14.01
N PRO A 48 12.99 -11.61 14.15
CA PRO A 48 14.24 -12.39 14.18
C PRO A 48 15.05 -12.32 12.87
N HIS A 49 14.42 -11.95 11.77
CA HIS A 49 15.06 -11.77 10.46
C HIS A 49 15.87 -10.48 10.32
N LEU A 50 15.73 -9.53 11.26
CA LEU A 50 16.45 -8.25 11.24
C LEU A 50 17.75 -8.35 12.08
N HIS A 51 18.67 -9.23 11.67
CA HIS A 51 19.89 -9.55 12.44
C HIS A 51 20.71 -8.31 12.81
N GLY A 52 20.88 -7.35 11.89
CA GLY A 52 21.65 -6.12 12.13
C GLY A 52 21.02 -5.18 13.17
N LEU A 53 19.74 -5.34 13.46
CA LEU A 53 18.99 -4.52 14.42
C LEU A 53 18.54 -5.32 15.66
N ALA A 54 18.87 -6.60 15.75
CA ALA A 54 18.32 -7.54 16.74
C ALA A 54 18.56 -7.14 18.19
N SER A 55 19.69 -6.48 18.49
CA SER A 55 20.05 -6.03 19.84
C SER A 55 19.34 -4.73 20.28
N ARG A 56 18.67 -4.02 19.34
CA ARG A 56 17.97 -2.77 19.65
C ARG A 56 16.80 -3.04 20.59
N ILE A 57 16.62 -2.15 21.55
CA ILE A 57 15.47 -2.16 22.48
C ILE A 57 14.36 -1.31 21.89
N LEU A 58 13.14 -1.79 21.93
CA LEU A 58 11.94 -1.03 21.56
C LEU A 58 11.63 -0.03 22.68
N GLU A 59 11.52 1.24 22.31
CA GLU A 59 11.12 2.32 23.19
C GLU A 59 9.60 2.46 23.24
N ASP A 60 9.08 3.19 24.24
CA ASP A 60 7.66 3.54 24.27
C ASP A 60 7.30 4.47 23.10
N THR A 61 6.11 4.27 22.53
CA THR A 61 5.58 5.16 21.50
C THR A 61 5.08 6.46 22.15
N THR A 62 5.97 7.44 22.23
CA THR A 62 5.71 8.78 22.74
C THR A 62 6.19 9.83 21.75
N VAL A 63 5.62 11.03 21.81
CA VAL A 63 6.06 12.16 20.97
C VAL A 63 7.53 12.49 21.25
N ASP A 64 7.96 12.42 22.51
CA ASP A 64 9.34 12.71 22.92
C ASP A 64 10.33 11.75 22.25
N ASN A 65 10.05 10.45 22.24
CA ASN A 65 10.91 9.44 21.62
C ASN A 65 10.93 9.55 20.08
N LEU A 66 9.87 10.06 19.47
CA LEU A 66 9.76 10.25 18.03
C LEU A 66 10.29 11.61 17.55
N SER A 67 10.35 12.60 18.44
CA SER A 67 10.84 13.94 18.12
C SER A 67 12.35 13.97 17.87
N GLY A 68 12.82 14.98 17.11
CA GLY A 68 14.24 15.13 16.80
C GLY A 68 14.74 14.28 15.64
N HIS A 69 13.85 13.52 14.98
CA HIS A 69 14.13 12.80 13.74
C HIS A 69 13.64 13.61 12.52
N ASP A 70 14.32 13.48 11.41
CA ASP A 70 13.92 14.14 10.14
C ASP A 70 12.64 13.52 9.60
N VAL A 71 12.50 12.19 9.76
CA VAL A 71 11.35 11.41 9.27
C VAL A 71 10.82 10.51 10.38
N VAL A 72 9.50 10.39 10.47
CA VAL A 72 8.79 9.45 11.36
C VAL A 72 7.83 8.60 10.56
N PHE A 73 8.03 7.29 10.58
CA PHE A 73 7.06 6.32 10.06
C PHE A 73 6.10 5.91 11.18
N LEU A 74 4.81 6.03 10.93
CA LEU A 74 3.75 5.58 11.83
C LEU A 74 3.12 4.30 11.27
N ALA A 75 3.49 3.14 11.83
CA ALA A 75 2.89 1.84 11.50
C ALA A 75 1.97 1.39 12.65
N LEU A 76 1.01 2.24 12.97
CA LEU A 76 0.11 2.11 14.11
C LEU A 76 -1.27 1.56 13.70
N PRO A 77 -2.05 1.04 14.64
CA PRO A 77 -3.46 0.74 14.39
C PRO A 77 -4.23 2.00 13.96
N HIS A 78 -5.29 1.80 13.16
CA HIS A 78 -6.17 2.88 12.74
C HIS A 78 -6.76 3.64 13.94
N GLY A 79 -6.77 4.96 13.86
CA GLY A 79 -7.21 5.86 14.93
C GLY A 79 -6.09 6.29 15.91
N ALA A 80 -4.88 5.71 15.80
CA ALA A 80 -3.78 6.03 16.71
C ALA A 80 -2.72 6.96 16.10
N SER A 81 -2.66 7.06 14.77
CA SER A 81 -1.65 7.88 14.09
C SER A 81 -1.92 9.37 14.20
N ALA A 82 -3.18 9.77 14.11
CA ALA A 82 -3.58 11.18 14.06
C ALA A 82 -3.15 11.97 15.31
N GLU A 83 -3.33 11.39 16.50
CA GLU A 83 -2.98 12.04 17.77
C GLU A 83 -1.48 12.30 17.89
N ILE A 84 -0.66 11.31 17.50
CA ILE A 84 0.81 11.43 17.53
C ILE A 84 1.27 12.41 16.45
N ALA A 85 0.75 12.28 15.24
CA ALA A 85 1.15 13.12 14.10
C ALA A 85 0.86 14.61 14.35
N ALA A 86 -0.24 14.93 15.02
CA ALA A 86 -0.61 16.30 15.36
C ALA A 86 0.38 16.99 16.34
N GLN A 87 1.09 16.21 17.14
CA GLN A 87 2.04 16.71 18.14
C GLN A 87 3.48 16.75 17.63
N LEU A 88 3.78 16.08 16.51
CA LEU A 88 5.13 16.11 15.93
C LEU A 88 5.44 17.48 15.29
N PRO A 89 6.69 17.96 15.38
CA PRO A 89 7.10 19.23 14.80
C PRO A 89 6.72 19.38 13.33
N ALA A 90 6.33 20.57 12.90
CA ALA A 90 5.92 20.85 11.53
C ALA A 90 7.01 20.54 10.47
N GLY A 91 8.29 20.63 10.86
CA GLY A 91 9.42 20.31 9.98
C GLY A 91 9.73 18.83 9.85
N THR A 92 9.17 17.98 10.70
CA THR A 92 9.34 16.52 10.62
C THR A 92 8.47 15.95 9.49
N VAL A 93 9.04 15.15 8.61
CA VAL A 93 8.27 14.41 7.62
C VAL A 93 7.59 13.21 8.28
N VAL A 94 6.27 13.11 8.20
CA VAL A 94 5.49 12.02 8.77
C VAL A 94 4.89 11.16 7.68
N ILE A 95 5.23 9.87 7.69
CA ILE A 95 4.74 8.87 6.75
C ILE A 95 3.79 7.94 7.52
N ASP A 96 2.49 8.10 7.30
CA ASP A 96 1.47 7.33 8.01
C ASP A 96 1.03 6.10 7.20
N ALA A 97 1.38 4.91 7.69
CA ALA A 97 0.89 3.64 7.17
C ALA A 97 -0.47 3.21 7.78
N GLY A 98 -0.99 3.98 8.75
CA GLY A 98 -2.38 3.89 9.22
C GLY A 98 -3.36 4.36 8.16
N ALA A 99 -4.66 4.35 8.50
CA ALA A 99 -5.70 4.80 7.56
C ALA A 99 -6.14 6.25 7.80
N ASP A 100 -5.68 6.87 8.88
CA ASP A 100 -6.27 8.05 9.50
C ASP A 100 -6.37 9.27 8.57
N HIS A 101 -5.48 9.35 7.57
CA HIS A 101 -5.36 10.50 6.67
C HIS A 101 -5.58 10.18 5.18
N ARG A 102 -6.17 9.00 4.84
CA ARG A 102 -6.35 8.56 3.44
C ARG A 102 -7.60 9.11 2.78
N LEU A 103 -8.73 9.08 3.51
CA LEU A 103 -10.03 9.43 2.95
C LEU A 103 -10.24 10.95 2.94
N GLU A 104 -10.79 11.44 1.84
CA GLU A 104 -11.17 12.85 1.66
C GLU A 104 -12.55 13.13 2.25
N ASP A 105 -13.48 12.14 2.18
CA ASP A 105 -14.84 12.27 2.69
C ASP A 105 -14.95 11.90 4.17
N PRO A 106 -15.24 12.88 5.06
CA PRO A 106 -15.45 12.62 6.49
C PRO A 106 -16.59 11.64 6.79
N ALA A 107 -17.65 11.61 5.95
CA ALA A 107 -18.78 10.70 6.15
C ALA A 107 -18.38 9.24 5.84
N ALA A 108 -17.58 9.04 4.81
CA ALA A 108 -16.99 7.72 4.53
C ALA A 108 -16.06 7.26 5.66
N TRP A 109 -15.24 8.16 6.19
CA TRP A 109 -14.39 7.85 7.34
C TRP A 109 -15.23 7.44 8.57
N GLU A 110 -16.19 8.22 8.95
CA GLU A 110 -17.07 7.91 10.10
C GLU A 110 -17.79 6.57 9.93
N LYS A 111 -18.34 6.31 8.74
CA LYS A 111 -19.03 5.06 8.42
C LYS A 111 -18.15 3.82 8.56
N PHE A 112 -16.90 3.88 8.10
CA PHE A 112 -16.03 2.69 8.02
C PHE A 112 -15.06 2.56 9.19
N TYR A 113 -14.73 3.64 9.90
CA TYR A 113 -13.76 3.66 10.99
C TYR A 113 -14.35 4.07 12.35
N GLY A 114 -15.49 4.76 12.37
CA GLY A 114 -16.26 5.05 13.59
C GLY A 114 -15.62 6.11 14.50
N SER A 115 -14.76 6.97 13.97
CA SER A 115 -14.10 8.06 14.70
C SER A 115 -14.15 9.37 13.92
N ALA A 116 -13.77 10.49 14.56
CA ALA A 116 -13.67 11.78 13.89
C ALA A 116 -12.60 11.76 12.77
N HIS A 117 -12.89 12.41 11.65
CA HIS A 117 -11.98 12.55 10.54
C HIS A 117 -10.82 13.49 10.90
N ALA A 118 -9.59 13.05 10.72
CA ALA A 118 -8.38 13.78 11.12
C ALA A 118 -7.79 14.68 10.02
N GLY A 119 -8.46 14.81 8.90
CA GLY A 119 -7.96 15.51 7.71
C GLY A 119 -7.25 14.58 6.74
N THR A 120 -7.05 15.04 5.51
CA THR A 120 -6.48 14.27 4.41
C THR A 120 -5.07 14.75 4.08
N TRP A 121 -4.18 13.82 3.77
CA TRP A 121 -2.79 14.09 3.38
C TRP A 121 -2.54 13.66 1.93
N PRO A 122 -1.47 14.15 1.27
CA PRO A 122 -1.01 13.61 0.01
C PRO A 122 -0.93 12.09 0.02
N TYR A 123 -1.48 11.47 -1.01
CA TYR A 123 -1.63 10.02 -1.09
C TYR A 123 -0.38 9.36 -1.64
N GLY A 124 0.24 8.47 -0.90
CA GLY A 124 1.55 7.86 -1.15
C GLY A 124 1.56 6.77 -2.22
N LEU A 125 0.95 7.02 -3.38
CA LEU A 125 1.01 6.17 -4.57
C LEU A 125 1.40 7.03 -5.78
N PRO A 126 2.70 7.26 -6.00
CA PRO A 126 3.20 8.24 -6.99
C PRO A 126 2.81 7.91 -8.43
N GLU A 127 2.47 6.67 -8.72
CA GLU A 127 2.06 6.20 -10.05
C GLU A 127 0.64 6.66 -10.45
N LEU A 128 -0.14 7.20 -9.51
CA LEU A 128 -1.43 7.80 -9.85
C LEU A 128 -1.27 9.20 -10.43
N PRO A 129 -2.19 9.64 -11.30
CA PRO A 129 -2.13 10.97 -11.90
C PRO A 129 -1.97 12.09 -10.87
N GLY A 130 -0.91 12.91 -11.01
CA GLY A 130 -0.62 14.06 -10.17
C GLY A 130 -0.03 13.75 -8.78
N GLN A 131 -0.05 12.49 -8.31
CA GLN A 131 0.39 12.17 -6.95
C GLN A 131 1.91 12.34 -6.77
N ARG A 132 2.71 12.02 -7.77
CA ARG A 132 4.17 12.23 -7.70
C ARG A 132 4.52 13.69 -7.41
N GLU A 133 3.85 14.64 -8.07
CA GLU A 133 4.07 16.06 -7.82
C GLU A 133 3.57 16.49 -6.43
N ALA A 134 2.43 15.96 -5.99
CA ALA A 134 1.89 16.22 -4.66
C ALA A 134 2.79 15.71 -3.52
N LEU A 135 3.58 14.68 -3.77
CA LEU A 135 4.52 14.12 -2.79
C LEU A 135 5.82 14.91 -2.67
N LYS A 136 6.24 15.65 -3.71
CA LYS A 136 7.49 16.43 -3.67
C LYS A 136 7.46 17.51 -2.57
N GLY A 137 8.36 17.41 -1.61
CA GLY A 137 8.45 18.34 -0.48
C GLY A 137 7.31 18.22 0.53
N ALA A 138 6.46 17.19 0.44
CA ALA A 138 5.37 16.97 1.40
C ALA A 138 5.91 16.55 2.77
N ASN A 139 5.45 17.20 3.83
CA ASN A 139 5.81 16.86 5.21
C ASN A 139 4.82 15.88 5.87
N ARG A 140 3.71 15.58 5.22
CA ARG A 140 2.67 14.67 5.70
C ARG A 140 2.23 13.80 4.54
N ILE A 141 2.29 12.47 4.69
CA ILE A 141 2.00 11.53 3.61
C ILE A 141 1.16 10.39 4.16
N ALA A 142 0.02 10.11 3.51
CA ALA A 142 -0.83 8.97 3.80
C ALA A 142 -0.49 7.80 2.88
N VAL A 143 0.06 6.73 3.45
CA VAL A 143 0.39 5.50 2.69
C VAL A 143 -0.89 4.73 2.38
N PRO A 144 -1.12 4.30 1.13
CA PRO A 144 -2.29 3.51 0.73
C PRO A 144 -2.48 2.21 1.52
N GLY A 145 -3.71 1.72 1.56
CA GLY A 145 -3.96 0.34 1.91
C GLY A 145 -3.43 -0.63 0.84
N CYS A 146 -3.05 -1.85 1.23
CA CYS A 146 -2.46 -2.80 0.30
C CYS A 146 -3.42 -3.23 -0.84
N TYR A 147 -4.70 -3.41 -0.55
CA TYR A 147 -5.70 -3.67 -1.59
C TYR A 147 -5.95 -2.46 -2.50
N PRO A 148 -6.14 -1.22 -1.97
CA PRO A 148 -6.20 -0.03 -2.80
C PRO A 148 -4.98 0.12 -3.71
N THR A 149 -3.76 -0.10 -3.22
CA THR A 149 -2.55 -0.06 -4.05
C THR A 149 -2.70 -0.95 -5.28
N SER A 150 -3.05 -2.24 -5.11
CA SER A 150 -3.15 -3.15 -6.25
C SER A 150 -4.34 -2.86 -7.16
N ALA A 151 -5.48 -2.44 -6.60
CA ALA A 151 -6.70 -2.13 -7.35
C ALA A 151 -6.57 -0.83 -8.17
N LEU A 152 -5.97 0.19 -7.58
CA LEU A 152 -5.72 1.47 -8.24
C LEU A 152 -4.69 1.31 -9.36
N LEU A 153 -3.58 0.63 -9.10
CA LEU A 153 -2.60 0.32 -10.16
C LEU A 153 -3.23 -0.50 -11.30
N ALA A 154 -4.17 -1.41 -10.99
CA ALA A 154 -4.85 -2.20 -12.00
C ALA A 154 -5.76 -1.37 -12.90
N LEU A 155 -6.50 -0.39 -12.41
CA LEU A 155 -7.59 0.24 -13.16
C LEU A 155 -7.42 1.75 -13.45
N ALA A 156 -6.61 2.47 -12.68
CA ALA A 156 -6.46 3.92 -12.85
C ALA A 156 -6.06 4.35 -14.27
N PRO A 157 -5.18 3.63 -15.02
CA PRO A 157 -4.84 4.02 -16.39
C PRO A 157 -6.04 4.08 -17.32
N GLY A 158 -6.93 3.08 -17.26
CA GLY A 158 -8.10 3.02 -18.12
C GLY A 158 -9.14 4.10 -17.79
N PHE A 159 -9.27 4.47 -16.51
CA PHE A 159 -10.11 5.58 -16.08
C PHE A 159 -9.51 6.93 -16.47
N ALA A 160 -8.23 7.15 -16.22
CA ALA A 160 -7.54 8.40 -16.58
C ALA A 160 -7.55 8.66 -18.10
N ALA A 161 -7.46 7.58 -18.90
CA ALA A 161 -7.58 7.67 -20.36
C ALA A 161 -9.05 7.82 -20.85
N GLY A 162 -10.04 7.80 -19.95
CA GLY A 162 -11.45 7.92 -20.31
C GLY A 162 -12.03 6.72 -21.07
N LEU A 163 -11.41 5.54 -20.97
CA LEU A 163 -11.75 4.33 -21.74
C LEU A 163 -12.76 3.41 -21.02
N LEU A 164 -12.92 3.57 -19.69
CA LEU A 164 -13.75 2.72 -18.85
C LEU A 164 -15.05 3.40 -18.45
N GLN A 165 -16.10 2.59 -18.22
CA GLN A 165 -17.36 3.06 -17.64
C GLN A 165 -17.21 3.09 -16.11
N PRO A 166 -17.77 4.12 -15.43
CA PRO A 166 -17.58 4.33 -13.99
C PRO A 166 -18.43 3.42 -13.10
N ASP A 167 -19.40 2.75 -13.65
CA ASP A 167 -20.30 1.80 -13.01
C ASP A 167 -19.92 0.34 -13.38
N ASP A 168 -20.45 -0.61 -12.63
CA ASP A 168 -20.25 -2.05 -12.86
C ASP A 168 -18.75 -2.48 -12.84
N VAL A 169 -17.96 -1.85 -11.95
CA VAL A 169 -16.57 -2.23 -11.71
C VAL A 169 -16.53 -3.33 -10.66
N VAL A 170 -15.91 -4.45 -10.99
CA VAL A 170 -15.78 -5.60 -10.08
C VAL A 170 -14.31 -5.88 -9.79
N ILE A 171 -13.98 -5.99 -8.51
CA ILE A 171 -12.61 -6.24 -8.05
C ILE A 171 -12.63 -7.39 -7.06
N VAL A 172 -11.85 -8.44 -7.34
CA VAL A 172 -11.61 -9.57 -6.45
C VAL A 172 -10.12 -9.64 -6.17
N SER A 173 -9.74 -9.65 -4.89
CA SER A 173 -8.33 -9.68 -4.50
C SER A 173 -8.05 -10.80 -3.51
N ALA A 174 -7.19 -11.73 -3.89
CA ALA A 174 -6.67 -12.78 -3.02
C ALA A 174 -5.42 -12.29 -2.29
N SER A 175 -5.44 -12.24 -0.96
CA SER A 175 -4.35 -11.72 -0.12
C SER A 175 -3.79 -12.77 0.82
N GLY A 176 -2.48 -12.68 1.04
CA GLY A 176 -1.81 -13.39 2.12
C GLY A 176 -2.24 -12.93 3.51
N THR A 177 -2.10 -13.82 4.48
CA THR A 177 -2.58 -13.65 5.86
C THR A 177 -1.89 -12.54 6.64
N SER A 178 -0.66 -12.16 6.26
CA SER A 178 0.07 -11.05 6.92
C SER A 178 -0.63 -9.69 6.81
N GLY A 179 -1.51 -9.50 5.81
CA GLY A 179 -2.33 -8.30 5.67
C GLY A 179 -3.31 -8.06 6.82
N ALA A 180 -3.66 -9.10 7.57
CA ALA A 180 -4.51 -9.02 8.77
C ALA A 180 -3.75 -8.57 10.04
N GLY A 181 -2.44 -8.34 9.95
CA GLY A 181 -1.57 -7.97 11.07
C GLY A 181 -1.08 -9.16 11.89
N LYS A 182 -0.25 -8.88 12.91
CA LYS A 182 0.44 -9.88 13.74
C LYS A 182 -0.39 -10.35 14.94
N ALA A 183 -1.51 -9.69 15.25
CA ALA A 183 -2.35 -10.06 16.38
C ALA A 183 -2.95 -11.46 16.18
N ALA A 184 -2.84 -12.31 17.21
CA ALA A 184 -3.41 -13.65 17.18
C ALA A 184 -4.95 -13.60 17.12
N LYS A 185 -5.51 -14.26 16.12
CA LYS A 185 -6.96 -14.43 15.94
C LYS A 185 -7.25 -15.87 15.58
N VAL A 186 -8.34 -16.44 16.10
CA VAL A 186 -8.69 -17.85 15.90
C VAL A 186 -8.82 -18.17 14.40
N ASN A 187 -9.49 -17.33 13.64
CA ASN A 187 -9.67 -17.51 12.19
C ASN A 187 -8.40 -17.29 11.33
N LEU A 188 -7.27 -16.97 11.95
CA LEU A 188 -5.97 -16.76 11.29
C LEU A 188 -4.89 -17.75 11.75
N ILE A 189 -5.23 -18.73 12.59
CA ILE A 189 -4.29 -19.80 12.96
C ILE A 189 -4.06 -20.75 11.79
N GLY A 190 -2.92 -21.43 11.78
CA GLY A 190 -2.50 -22.28 10.66
C GLY A 190 -3.54 -23.31 10.22
N SER A 191 -4.19 -24.01 11.17
CA SER A 191 -5.24 -24.99 10.87
C SER A 191 -6.49 -24.43 10.20
N GLU A 192 -6.75 -23.14 10.33
CA GLU A 192 -7.90 -22.48 9.70
C GLU A 192 -7.58 -21.93 8.31
N VAL A 193 -6.34 -21.51 8.08
CA VAL A 193 -5.96 -20.84 6.82
C VAL A 193 -5.22 -21.74 5.85
N MET A 194 -4.52 -22.77 6.31
CA MET A 194 -3.79 -23.69 5.42
C MET A 194 -4.75 -24.54 4.62
N GLY A 195 -4.61 -24.52 3.29
CA GLY A 195 -5.47 -25.28 2.38
C GLY A 195 -6.88 -24.70 2.18
N SER A 196 -7.16 -23.48 2.67
CA SER A 196 -8.47 -22.83 2.55
C SER A 196 -8.35 -21.40 2.02
N MET A 197 -9.35 -20.98 1.24
CA MET A 197 -9.56 -19.58 0.85
C MET A 197 -10.95 -19.14 1.30
N SER A 198 -11.05 -17.92 1.84
CA SER A 198 -12.35 -17.39 2.28
C SER A 198 -12.50 -15.91 2.02
N PRO A 199 -13.64 -15.45 1.50
CA PRO A 199 -13.94 -14.03 1.37
C PRO A 199 -14.29 -13.43 2.74
N TYR A 200 -14.07 -12.12 2.88
CA TYR A 200 -14.46 -11.37 4.07
C TYR A 200 -14.81 -9.94 3.71
N GLY A 201 -15.58 -9.23 4.56
CA GLY A 201 -15.98 -7.84 4.30
C GLY A 201 -16.73 -7.64 2.98
N VAL A 202 -17.45 -8.67 2.51
CA VAL A 202 -18.19 -8.67 1.25
C VAL A 202 -19.41 -7.74 1.33
N GLY A 203 -19.91 -7.32 0.16
CA GLY A 203 -21.12 -6.47 0.09
C GLY A 203 -20.88 -5.01 0.50
N GLY A 204 -19.70 -4.48 0.16
CA GLY A 204 -19.32 -3.09 0.46
C GLY A 204 -18.89 -2.87 1.91
N GLY A 205 -18.74 -3.93 2.71
CA GLY A 205 -18.39 -3.83 4.14
C GLY A 205 -16.89 -3.66 4.43
N HIS A 206 -16.01 -3.80 3.44
CA HIS A 206 -14.57 -3.67 3.66
C HIS A 206 -14.12 -2.20 3.67
N ARG A 207 -13.29 -1.85 4.65
CA ARG A 207 -12.79 -0.47 4.87
C ARG A 207 -11.99 0.12 3.70
N HIS A 208 -11.44 -0.71 2.81
CA HIS A 208 -10.74 -0.26 1.62
C HIS A 208 -11.66 0.07 0.44
N THR A 209 -12.97 -0.26 0.51
CA THR A 209 -13.91 0.07 -0.57
C THR A 209 -13.96 1.57 -0.86
N PRO A 210 -14.20 2.47 0.13
CA PRO A 210 -14.24 3.90 -0.14
C PRO A 210 -12.90 4.47 -0.61
N GLU A 211 -11.77 3.90 -0.17
CA GLU A 211 -10.43 4.30 -0.61
C GLU A 211 -10.19 3.97 -2.08
N ILE A 212 -10.64 2.80 -2.55
CA ILE A 212 -10.58 2.40 -3.96
C ILE A 212 -11.50 3.29 -4.81
N GLU A 213 -12.75 3.50 -4.37
CA GLU A 213 -13.70 4.37 -5.06
C GLU A 213 -13.19 5.80 -5.20
N GLN A 214 -12.63 6.35 -4.13
CA GLN A 214 -12.00 7.68 -4.14
C GLN A 214 -10.88 7.77 -5.17
N GLY A 215 -9.92 6.84 -5.13
CA GLY A 215 -8.77 6.88 -6.04
C GLY A 215 -9.15 6.69 -7.51
N LEU A 216 -10.11 5.79 -7.81
CA LEU A 216 -10.61 5.60 -9.17
C LEU A 216 -11.45 6.79 -9.65
N SER A 217 -12.26 7.40 -8.76
CA SER A 217 -13.03 8.60 -9.08
C SER A 217 -12.13 9.80 -9.38
N ASN A 218 -11.05 9.97 -8.60
CA ASN A 218 -10.06 11.00 -8.85
C ASN A 218 -9.36 10.80 -10.22
N ALA A 219 -9.05 9.55 -10.57
CA ALA A 219 -8.47 9.23 -11.88
C ALA A 219 -9.45 9.44 -13.04
N ALA A 220 -10.73 9.13 -12.83
CA ALA A 220 -11.80 9.26 -13.85
C ALA A 220 -12.28 10.70 -14.04
N GLY A 221 -12.14 11.56 -13.02
CA GLY A 221 -12.78 12.88 -12.96
C GLY A 221 -14.32 12.82 -12.77
N GLU A 222 -14.85 11.65 -12.46
CA GLU A 222 -16.27 11.39 -12.18
C GLU A 222 -16.41 10.30 -11.12
N GLN A 223 -17.58 10.18 -10.48
CA GLN A 223 -17.80 9.18 -9.44
C GLN A 223 -17.73 7.76 -10.00
N VAL A 224 -16.86 6.93 -9.45
CA VAL A 224 -16.74 5.50 -9.74
C VAL A 224 -17.24 4.70 -8.55
N THR A 225 -18.01 3.65 -8.81
CA THR A 225 -18.47 2.70 -7.78
C THR A 225 -17.92 1.31 -8.04
N VAL A 226 -17.56 0.59 -6.97
CA VAL A 226 -16.94 -0.73 -7.09
C VAL A 226 -17.66 -1.80 -6.27
N SER A 227 -17.75 -3.00 -6.84
CA SER A 227 -18.01 -4.23 -6.08
C SER A 227 -16.69 -4.86 -5.70
N PHE A 228 -16.26 -4.68 -4.45
CA PHE A 228 -14.98 -5.20 -3.97
C PHE A 228 -15.15 -6.44 -3.09
N THR A 229 -14.46 -7.53 -3.43
CA THR A 229 -14.45 -8.79 -2.68
C THR A 229 -13.02 -9.18 -2.31
N PRO A 230 -12.56 -8.84 -1.10
CA PRO A 230 -11.29 -9.35 -0.59
C PRO A 230 -11.43 -10.81 -0.17
N THR A 231 -10.39 -11.59 -0.46
CA THR A 231 -10.33 -13.03 -0.15
C THR A 231 -9.02 -13.34 0.55
N LEU A 232 -9.07 -14.01 1.68
CA LEU A 232 -7.89 -14.52 2.36
C LEU A 232 -7.43 -15.81 1.66
N ALA A 233 -6.16 -15.86 1.27
CA ALA A 233 -5.55 -16.99 0.61
C ALA A 233 -4.52 -17.68 1.52
N PRO A 234 -4.26 -19.01 1.36
CA PRO A 234 -3.34 -19.76 2.19
C PRO A 234 -1.87 -19.49 1.85
N MET A 235 -1.49 -18.25 1.88
CA MET A 235 -0.12 -17.76 1.68
C MET A 235 0.21 -16.69 2.73
N SER A 236 1.48 -16.51 3.04
CA SER A 236 1.89 -15.52 4.04
C SER A 236 1.87 -14.10 3.50
N ARG A 237 2.36 -13.90 2.26
CA ARG A 237 2.50 -12.59 1.61
C ARG A 237 1.96 -12.64 0.18
N GLY A 238 1.68 -11.47 -0.35
CA GLY A 238 1.23 -11.26 -1.73
C GLY A 238 -0.25 -10.89 -1.82
N ILE A 239 -0.58 -10.11 -2.84
CA ILE A 239 -1.95 -9.85 -3.29
C ILE A 239 -2.00 -10.13 -4.78
N LEU A 240 -3.00 -10.92 -5.20
CA LEU A 240 -3.38 -11.06 -6.60
C LEU A 240 -4.77 -10.45 -6.77
N THR A 241 -4.82 -9.32 -7.45
CA THR A 241 -6.08 -8.62 -7.76
C THR A 241 -6.50 -8.98 -9.19
N THR A 242 -7.75 -9.40 -9.36
CA THR A 242 -8.43 -9.46 -10.65
C THR A 242 -9.51 -8.39 -10.65
N ALA A 243 -9.35 -7.40 -11.52
CA ALA A 243 -10.25 -6.28 -11.66
C ALA A 243 -10.87 -6.28 -13.05
N THR A 244 -12.14 -5.97 -13.17
CA THR A 244 -12.83 -5.87 -14.47
C THR A 244 -13.80 -4.70 -14.48
N ALA A 245 -13.85 -4.00 -15.62
CA ALA A 245 -14.75 -2.90 -15.88
C ALA A 245 -15.27 -2.97 -17.34
N LYS A 246 -16.44 -2.44 -17.59
CA LYS A 246 -16.93 -2.26 -18.96
C LYS A 246 -16.13 -1.16 -19.66
N VAL A 247 -15.85 -1.38 -20.93
CA VAL A 247 -15.19 -0.37 -21.76
C VAL A 247 -16.24 0.55 -22.41
N LYS A 248 -15.87 1.81 -22.65
CA LYS A 248 -16.73 2.75 -23.39
C LYS A 248 -16.86 2.31 -24.86
N ALA A 249 -17.98 2.61 -25.48
CA ALA A 249 -18.26 2.23 -26.86
C ALA A 249 -17.18 2.75 -27.82
N GLY A 250 -16.72 1.89 -28.72
CA GLY A 250 -15.67 2.20 -29.69
C GLY A 250 -14.22 2.01 -29.18
N THR A 251 -14.03 1.67 -27.91
CA THR A 251 -12.70 1.34 -27.37
C THR A 251 -12.22 0.00 -27.92
N THR A 252 -10.96 -0.04 -28.37
CA THR A 252 -10.31 -1.26 -28.86
C THR A 252 -9.35 -1.85 -27.83
N GLY A 253 -8.99 -3.13 -27.98
CA GLY A 253 -7.99 -3.78 -27.13
C GLY A 253 -6.60 -3.13 -27.23
N GLU A 254 -6.25 -2.62 -28.41
CA GLU A 254 -4.99 -1.90 -28.63
C GLU A 254 -4.95 -0.57 -27.87
N GLN A 255 -6.04 0.22 -27.92
CA GLN A 255 -6.16 1.45 -27.13
C GLN A 255 -6.07 1.19 -25.63
N LEU A 256 -6.71 0.14 -25.14
CA LEU A 256 -6.60 -0.27 -23.74
C LEU A 256 -5.14 -0.56 -23.39
N ARG A 257 -4.49 -1.47 -24.14
CA ARG A 257 -3.10 -1.84 -23.85
C ARG A 257 -2.17 -0.63 -23.86
N GLN A 258 -2.34 0.26 -24.85
CA GLN A 258 -1.52 1.47 -24.97
C GLN A 258 -1.70 2.38 -23.75
N ALA A 259 -2.91 2.56 -23.24
CA ALA A 259 -3.15 3.38 -22.05
C ALA A 259 -2.40 2.87 -20.80
N TRP A 260 -2.27 1.55 -20.63
CA TRP A 260 -1.47 1.00 -19.52
C TRP A 260 0.03 1.13 -19.77
N ILE A 261 0.49 0.98 -21.00
CA ILE A 261 1.90 1.21 -21.37
C ILE A 261 2.26 2.68 -21.14
N ASP A 262 1.47 3.61 -21.65
CA ASP A 262 1.72 5.06 -21.51
C ASP A 262 1.73 5.51 -20.05
N ALA A 263 0.94 4.86 -19.19
CA ALA A 263 0.89 5.17 -17.77
C ALA A 263 2.10 4.64 -16.99
N TYR A 264 2.73 3.54 -17.44
CA TYR A 264 3.68 2.80 -16.60
C TYR A 264 5.05 2.53 -17.22
N ASP A 265 5.30 2.91 -18.50
CA ASP A 265 6.58 2.63 -19.16
C ASP A 265 7.78 3.29 -18.47
N ASP A 266 7.58 4.48 -17.89
CA ASP A 266 8.60 5.21 -17.14
C ASP A 266 8.58 4.93 -15.62
N GLU A 267 7.67 4.06 -15.14
CA GLU A 267 7.52 3.78 -13.70
C GLU A 267 8.50 2.68 -13.24
N PRO A 268 9.41 2.98 -12.28
CA PRO A 268 10.48 2.04 -11.92
C PRO A 268 9.98 0.74 -11.29
N PHE A 269 8.76 0.76 -10.73
CA PHE A 269 8.24 -0.37 -9.96
C PHE A 269 6.96 -1.00 -10.54
N VAL A 270 6.48 -0.54 -11.69
CA VAL A 270 5.25 -1.10 -12.28
C VAL A 270 5.55 -1.70 -13.65
N HIS A 271 5.16 -2.96 -13.84
CA HIS A 271 5.48 -3.72 -15.04
C HIS A 271 4.21 -4.26 -15.71
N VAL A 272 3.92 -3.76 -16.91
CA VAL A 272 2.92 -4.34 -17.80
C VAL A 272 3.57 -5.49 -18.55
N LEU A 273 3.20 -6.72 -18.20
CA LEU A 273 3.82 -7.92 -18.76
C LEU A 273 3.55 -8.07 -20.28
N PRO A 274 4.43 -8.76 -21.01
CA PRO A 274 4.20 -9.14 -22.40
C PRO A 274 2.89 -9.92 -22.56
N GLU A 275 2.28 -9.84 -23.73
CA GLU A 275 1.08 -10.62 -24.05
C GLU A 275 1.31 -12.12 -23.83
N GLY A 276 0.29 -12.79 -23.26
CA GLY A 276 0.36 -14.21 -22.92
C GLY A 276 1.06 -14.52 -21.59
N GLN A 277 1.71 -13.55 -20.93
CA GLN A 277 2.29 -13.71 -19.60
C GLN A 277 1.36 -13.11 -18.55
N TRP A 278 1.09 -13.85 -17.47
CA TRP A 278 0.23 -13.42 -16.38
C TRP A 278 1.02 -13.29 -15.08
N PRO A 279 0.70 -12.30 -14.22
CA PRO A 279 1.42 -12.08 -12.98
C PRO A 279 1.14 -13.19 -11.95
N ALA A 280 2.14 -13.44 -11.10
CA ALA A 280 2.01 -14.32 -9.95
C ALA A 280 2.59 -13.64 -8.71
N THR A 281 1.98 -13.84 -7.54
CA THR A 281 2.41 -13.22 -6.27
C THR A 281 3.86 -13.53 -5.93
N LYS A 282 4.33 -14.76 -6.22
CA LYS A 282 5.73 -15.16 -5.95
C LYS A 282 6.75 -14.33 -6.71
N SER A 283 6.41 -13.82 -7.90
CA SER A 283 7.35 -13.06 -8.75
C SER A 283 7.68 -11.68 -8.19
N VAL A 284 6.85 -11.15 -7.30
CA VAL A 284 6.98 -9.82 -6.71
C VAL A 284 7.20 -9.86 -5.19
N GLN A 285 7.21 -11.05 -4.59
CA GLN A 285 7.32 -11.22 -3.15
C GLN A 285 8.62 -10.62 -2.62
N GLY A 286 8.53 -9.80 -1.56
CA GLY A 286 9.65 -9.13 -0.91
C GLY A 286 10.19 -7.91 -1.64
N SER A 287 9.63 -7.55 -2.81
CA SER A 287 10.06 -6.42 -3.63
C SER A 287 9.01 -5.31 -3.69
N ASN A 288 9.42 -4.11 -4.14
CA ASN A 288 8.51 -2.98 -4.38
C ASN A 288 7.86 -3.02 -5.77
N HIS A 289 7.98 -4.12 -6.49
CA HIS A 289 7.43 -4.25 -7.83
C HIS A 289 5.95 -4.63 -7.82
N ALA A 290 5.21 -4.07 -8.78
CA ALA A 290 3.89 -4.51 -9.19
C ALA A 290 4.00 -5.10 -10.61
N ALA A 291 3.45 -6.27 -10.82
CA ALA A 291 3.39 -6.90 -12.15
C ALA A 291 1.93 -7.06 -12.55
N MET A 292 1.59 -6.69 -13.77
CA MET A 292 0.21 -6.78 -14.26
C MET A 292 0.12 -7.18 -15.72
N GLN A 293 -1.03 -7.69 -16.09
CA GLN A 293 -1.42 -7.96 -17.47
C GLN A 293 -2.91 -7.67 -17.63
N LEU A 294 -3.30 -7.25 -18.81
CA LEU A 294 -4.69 -7.00 -19.18
C LEU A 294 -5.12 -7.79 -20.40
N ALA A 295 -6.41 -8.08 -20.48
CA ALA A 295 -7.05 -8.66 -21.63
C ALA A 295 -8.37 -7.92 -21.93
N PHE A 296 -8.68 -7.74 -23.19
CA PHE A 296 -9.97 -7.24 -23.64
C PHE A 296 -10.85 -8.41 -24.07
N ASP A 297 -11.93 -8.63 -23.33
CA ASP A 297 -12.99 -9.56 -23.72
C ASP A 297 -14.01 -8.82 -24.59
N SER A 298 -13.84 -8.92 -25.89
CA SER A 298 -14.73 -8.27 -26.88
C SER A 298 -16.14 -8.83 -26.87
N HIS A 299 -16.36 -10.07 -26.39
CA HIS A 299 -17.69 -10.67 -26.29
C HIS A 299 -18.54 -10.00 -25.22
N THR A 300 -17.94 -9.70 -24.07
CA THR A 300 -18.64 -9.05 -22.96
C THR A 300 -18.43 -7.53 -22.91
N GLY A 301 -17.53 -6.98 -23.73
CA GLY A 301 -17.15 -5.58 -23.74
C GLY A 301 -16.45 -5.15 -22.45
N ARG A 302 -15.61 -6.04 -21.88
CA ARG A 302 -14.92 -5.78 -20.61
C ARG A 302 -13.41 -5.86 -20.77
N VAL A 303 -12.70 -4.99 -20.03
CA VAL A 303 -11.30 -5.22 -19.73
C VAL A 303 -11.20 -6.05 -18.46
N ILE A 304 -10.27 -7.00 -18.45
CA ILE A 304 -9.85 -7.74 -17.26
C ILE A 304 -8.39 -7.41 -17.02
N VAL A 305 -8.07 -6.94 -15.82
CA VAL A 305 -6.70 -6.65 -15.41
C VAL A 305 -6.36 -7.51 -14.21
N THR A 306 -5.24 -8.22 -14.29
CA THR A 306 -4.70 -8.96 -13.14
C THR A 306 -3.41 -8.29 -12.68
N CYS A 307 -3.33 -7.93 -11.41
CA CYS A 307 -2.19 -7.25 -10.79
C CYS A 307 -1.70 -8.02 -9.57
N ALA A 308 -0.41 -8.29 -9.51
CA ALA A 308 0.25 -8.89 -8.36
C ALA A 308 1.19 -7.88 -7.68
N ILE A 309 1.13 -7.81 -6.37
CA ILE A 309 2.05 -7.05 -5.51
C ILE A 309 2.43 -7.86 -4.27
N ASP A 310 3.51 -7.49 -3.59
CA ASP A 310 3.72 -7.87 -2.20
C ASP A 310 2.94 -6.92 -1.29
N ASN A 311 2.04 -7.46 -0.46
CA ASN A 311 1.15 -6.67 0.39
C ASN A 311 1.87 -5.87 1.49
N LEU A 312 3.03 -6.34 1.96
CA LEU A 312 3.83 -5.65 2.98
C LEU A 312 4.86 -4.70 2.36
N THR A 313 5.39 -5.02 1.16
CA THR A 313 6.36 -4.14 0.49
C THR A 313 5.62 -3.12 -0.37
N LYS A 314 5.29 -3.37 -1.64
CA LYS A 314 4.60 -2.39 -2.50
C LYS A 314 3.28 -1.92 -1.91
N GLY A 315 2.54 -2.81 -1.27
CA GLY A 315 1.25 -2.51 -0.64
C GLY A 315 1.34 -1.74 0.67
N THR A 316 2.53 -1.50 1.23
CA THR A 316 2.68 -0.80 2.54
C THR A 316 4.06 -0.15 2.68
N ALA A 317 5.05 -0.87 3.18
CA ALA A 317 6.35 -0.30 3.59
C ALA A 317 7.19 0.19 2.41
N GLY A 318 7.16 -0.50 1.29
CA GLY A 318 7.87 -0.08 0.09
C GLY A 318 7.30 1.19 -0.52
N GLY A 319 5.95 1.28 -0.62
CA GLY A 319 5.27 2.51 -1.02
C GLY A 319 5.55 3.67 -0.06
N ALA A 320 5.64 3.38 1.24
CA ALA A 320 6.01 4.36 2.26
C ALA A 320 7.44 4.90 2.07
N VAL A 321 8.44 4.02 1.84
CA VAL A 321 9.84 4.41 1.58
C VAL A 321 9.96 5.12 0.23
N GLN A 322 9.27 4.67 -0.80
CA GLN A 322 9.21 5.33 -2.11
C GLN A 322 8.69 6.76 -1.99
N SER A 323 7.60 6.95 -1.24
CA SER A 323 7.02 8.28 -0.98
C SER A 323 7.96 9.18 -0.17
N MET A 324 8.65 8.63 0.84
CA MET A 324 9.71 9.34 1.57
C MET A 324 10.81 9.83 0.63
N ASN A 325 11.30 8.96 -0.25
CA ASN A 325 12.36 9.31 -1.18
C ASN A 325 11.97 10.48 -2.09
N ILE A 326 10.75 10.45 -2.63
CA ILE A 326 10.22 11.54 -3.46
C ILE A 326 10.09 12.83 -2.65
N ALA A 327 9.51 12.75 -1.45
CA ALA A 327 9.30 13.92 -0.59
C ALA A 327 10.60 14.63 -0.23
N LEU A 328 11.67 13.87 -0.03
CA LEU A 328 12.99 14.38 0.34
C LEU A 328 13.90 14.66 -0.87
N GLY A 329 13.42 14.45 -2.09
CA GLY A 329 14.22 14.64 -3.30
C GLY A 329 15.37 13.65 -3.46
N LEU A 330 15.25 12.46 -2.86
CA LEU A 330 16.19 11.35 -3.04
C LEU A 330 15.88 10.59 -4.33
N ALA A 331 16.81 9.71 -4.75
CA ALA A 331 16.48 8.77 -5.82
C ALA A 331 15.29 7.89 -5.38
N GLU A 332 14.24 7.87 -6.17
CA GLU A 332 12.98 7.18 -5.83
C GLU A 332 13.19 5.70 -5.48
N THR A 333 14.14 5.04 -6.14
CA THR A 333 14.46 3.63 -5.94
C THR A 333 15.42 3.36 -4.77
N ALA A 334 15.95 4.39 -4.10
CA ALA A 334 16.92 4.20 -3.03
C ALA A 334 16.39 3.29 -1.92
N GLY A 335 17.14 2.24 -1.58
CA GLY A 335 16.76 1.23 -0.59
C GLY A 335 15.65 0.27 -1.03
N LEU A 336 15.19 0.36 -2.30
CA LEU A 336 14.09 -0.42 -2.86
C LEU A 336 14.49 -1.32 -4.04
N ASP A 337 15.76 -1.38 -4.40
CA ASP A 337 16.30 -2.16 -5.54
C ASP A 337 16.33 -3.68 -5.27
N LEU A 338 15.30 -4.19 -4.60
CA LEU A 338 15.17 -5.59 -4.26
C LEU A 338 14.33 -6.31 -5.31
N GLN A 339 14.89 -7.36 -5.88
CA GLN A 339 14.14 -8.26 -6.75
C GLN A 339 13.24 -9.19 -5.92
N GLY A 340 12.19 -9.73 -6.55
CA GLY A 340 11.34 -10.73 -5.91
C GLY A 340 12.11 -11.99 -5.53
N VAL A 341 11.78 -12.58 -4.39
CA VAL A 341 12.47 -13.75 -3.82
C VAL A 341 11.88 -15.09 -4.29
N ALA A 342 11.33 -15.14 -5.50
CA ALA A 342 10.82 -16.39 -6.08
C ALA A 342 11.90 -17.51 -6.03
N PRO A 343 11.51 -18.81 -5.97
CA PRO A 343 10.25 -19.45 -6.29
C PRO A 343 9.18 -19.40 -5.21
#